data_0d5610b3a3dad38c9f1cec22df40c311
#
_entry.id   0d5610b3a3dad38c9f1cec22df40c311
#
_cell.length_a   1.000
_cell.length_b   1.000
_cell.length_c   1.000
_cell.angle_alpha   90.00
_cell.angle_beta   90.00
_cell.angle_gamma   90.00
#
_symmetry.space_group_name_H-M   'P 1'
#
loop_
_entity.id
_entity.type
_entity.pdbx_description
1 polymer ?
#
loop_
_entity_poly.entity_id
_entity_poly.type
_entity_poly.pdbx_seq_one_letter_code
_entity_poly.pdbx_strand_id
1 'polypeptide(L)'
;MSMGRKIIAVDFDGTLCINQDVVNWPYLGQPNKELVEKLKALQDEGHVLILWTCREGELLEQAVAWCRNFCGINFDAVNDNIEATKTFFGGNSRKISCDYYIDDKGCTPDVFYKLLL
;
A
#
# COMPACT_ATOMS: atom_id res chain seq x y z
N MET A 1 24.79 -0.81 7.87
CA MET A 1 24.45 0.48 7.24
C MET A 1 22.97 0.46 6.89
N SER A 2 22.25 1.44 7.34
CA SER A 2 20.84 1.50 7.02
C SER A 2 20.64 1.93 5.56
N MET A 3 19.83 1.20 4.84
CA MET A 3 19.34 1.69 3.58
C MET A 3 18.45 2.91 3.88
N GLY A 4 18.52 3.91 3.03
CA GLY A 4 17.64 5.07 3.18
C GLY A 4 16.18 4.65 3.26
N ARG A 5 15.40 5.46 3.97
CA ARG A 5 13.96 5.23 4.07
C ARG A 5 13.30 5.25 2.70
N LYS A 6 12.53 4.22 2.39
CA LYS A 6 11.79 4.11 1.15
C LYS A 6 10.32 4.38 1.38
N ILE A 7 9.66 4.92 0.37
CA ILE A 7 8.22 5.15 0.36
C ILE A 7 7.61 4.13 -0.60
N ILE A 8 6.69 3.32 -0.09
CA ILE A 8 6.09 2.22 -0.83
C ILE A 8 4.58 2.45 -0.89
N ALA A 9 4.08 2.67 -2.10
CA ALA A 9 2.65 2.77 -2.34
C ALA A 9 2.15 1.40 -2.78
N VAL A 10 1.08 0.92 -2.16
CA VAL A 10 0.56 -0.42 -2.43
C VAL A 10 -0.94 -0.36 -2.71
N ASP A 11 -1.35 -1.04 -3.78
CA ASP A 11 -2.74 -1.20 -4.18
C ASP A 11 -3.47 -2.14 -3.25
N PHE A 12 -4.79 -2.01 -3.18
CA PHE A 12 -5.64 -2.83 -2.33
C PHE A 12 -6.27 -4.00 -3.08
N ASP A 13 -7.19 -3.70 -4.01
CA ASP A 13 -7.92 -4.74 -4.75
C ASP A 13 -6.99 -5.52 -5.69
N GLY A 14 -6.95 -6.83 -5.54
CA GLY A 14 -6.10 -7.70 -6.36
C GLY A 14 -4.63 -7.73 -5.93
N THR A 15 -4.25 -7.01 -4.88
CA THR A 15 -2.86 -6.93 -4.42
C THR A 15 -2.75 -7.28 -2.94
N LEU A 16 -3.21 -6.41 -2.04
CA LEU A 16 -3.30 -6.72 -0.60
C LEU A 16 -4.48 -7.63 -0.30
N CYS A 17 -5.61 -7.34 -0.94
CA CYS A 17 -6.84 -8.11 -0.81
C CYS A 17 -6.97 -8.97 -2.07
N ILE A 18 -6.92 -10.29 -1.90
CA ILE A 18 -6.93 -11.25 -2.99
C ILE A 18 -8.09 -12.25 -2.87
N ASN A 19 -8.26 -13.10 -3.88
CA ASN A 19 -9.35 -14.08 -3.94
C ASN A 19 -10.73 -13.43 -3.88
N GLN A 20 -10.83 -12.24 -4.46
CA GLN A 20 -12.09 -11.51 -4.58
C GLN A 20 -12.86 -12.03 -5.79
N ASP A 21 -14.18 -12.06 -5.65
CA ASP A 21 -15.04 -12.29 -6.79
C ASP A 21 -15.19 -10.96 -7.54
N VAL A 22 -14.58 -10.87 -8.72
CA VAL A 22 -14.62 -9.64 -9.54
C VAL A 22 -16.05 -9.23 -9.89
N VAL A 23 -16.97 -10.19 -9.99
CA VAL A 23 -18.38 -9.92 -10.29
C VAL A 23 -19.06 -9.25 -9.13
N ASN A 24 -18.61 -9.51 -7.91
CA ASN A 24 -19.20 -9.00 -6.68
C ASN A 24 -18.37 -7.88 -6.03
N TRP A 25 -17.50 -7.20 -6.80
CA TRP A 25 -16.86 -6.01 -6.27
C TRP A 25 -17.95 -5.07 -5.71
N PRO A 26 -17.80 -4.46 -4.55
CA PRO A 26 -16.56 -4.23 -3.80
C PRO A 26 -16.32 -5.19 -2.61
N TYR A 27 -16.85 -6.37 -2.64
CA TYR A 27 -16.69 -7.31 -1.52
C TYR A 27 -15.22 -7.65 -1.28
N LEU A 28 -14.89 -7.88 -0.01
CA LEU A 28 -13.53 -8.12 0.44
C LEU A 28 -13.19 -9.60 0.34
N GLY A 29 -11.96 -9.88 -0.05
CA GLY A 29 -11.44 -11.24 -0.14
C GLY A 29 -10.59 -11.58 1.07
N GLN A 30 -9.40 -12.11 0.82
CA GLN A 30 -8.46 -12.54 1.84
C GLN A 30 -7.17 -11.74 1.76
N PRO A 31 -6.44 -11.60 2.89
CA PRO A 31 -5.13 -10.93 2.86
C PRO A 31 -4.12 -11.73 2.04
N ASN A 32 -3.32 -11.03 1.26
CA ASN A 32 -2.12 -11.61 0.67
C ASN A 32 -1.06 -11.70 1.78
N LYS A 33 -1.00 -12.83 2.45
CA LYS A 33 -0.20 -13.00 3.66
C LYS A 33 1.28 -12.71 3.46
N GLU A 34 1.86 -13.20 2.36
CA GLU A 34 3.27 -12.98 2.07
C GLU A 34 3.58 -11.49 1.91
N LEU A 35 2.75 -10.78 1.15
CA LEU A 35 2.92 -9.35 0.96
C LEU A 35 2.73 -8.59 2.28
N VAL A 36 1.70 -8.93 3.05
CA VAL A 36 1.43 -8.30 4.34
C VAL A 36 2.61 -8.44 5.29
N GLU A 37 3.17 -9.65 5.42
CA GLU A 37 4.34 -9.89 6.27
C GLU A 37 5.54 -9.06 5.84
N LYS A 38 5.78 -8.98 4.53
CA LYS A 38 6.88 -8.20 3.97
C LYS A 38 6.71 -6.72 4.25
N LEU A 39 5.51 -6.19 4.03
CA LEU A 39 5.23 -4.76 4.27
C LEU A 39 5.35 -4.41 5.76
N LYS A 40 4.87 -5.27 6.63
CA LYS A 40 5.00 -5.05 8.08
C LYS A 40 6.47 -5.00 8.50
N ALA A 41 7.26 -5.93 7.99
CA ALA A 41 8.69 -5.95 8.28
C ALA A 41 9.37 -4.66 7.80
N LEU A 42 9.03 -4.20 6.62
CA LEU A 42 9.58 -2.96 6.07
C LEU A 42 9.16 -1.73 6.90
N GLN A 43 7.91 -1.68 7.34
CA GLN A 43 7.44 -0.60 8.20
C GLN A 43 8.16 -0.60 9.54
N ASP A 44 8.38 -1.79 10.11
CA ASP A 44 9.14 -1.94 11.36
C ASP A 44 10.59 -1.48 11.21
N GLU A 45 11.15 -1.59 10.01
CA GLU A 45 12.49 -1.10 9.69
C GLU A 45 12.54 0.41 9.41
N GLY A 46 11.40 1.08 9.46
CA GLY A 46 11.31 2.54 9.28
C GLY A 46 10.91 2.99 7.89
N HIS A 47 10.55 2.08 7.01
CA HIS A 47 10.04 2.45 5.69
C HIS A 47 8.59 2.93 5.79
N VAL A 48 8.19 3.72 4.81
CA VAL A 48 6.87 4.37 4.75
C VAL A 48 5.93 3.58 3.86
N LEU A 49 4.71 3.35 4.32
CA LEU A 49 3.67 2.67 3.54
C LEU A 49 2.52 3.62 3.24
N ILE A 50 2.14 3.69 1.96
CA ILE A 50 0.99 4.44 1.49
C ILE A 50 0.00 3.45 0.87
N LEU A 51 -1.27 3.52 1.28
CA LEU A 51 -2.33 2.78 0.60
C LEU A 51 -2.76 3.62 -0.62
N TRP A 52 -2.69 3.00 -1.81
CA TRP A 52 -3.00 3.67 -3.06
C TRP A 52 -4.06 2.87 -3.81
N THR A 53 -5.32 3.33 -3.78
CA THR A 53 -6.46 2.57 -4.28
C THR A 53 -7.48 3.46 -4.97
N CYS A 54 -8.25 2.85 -5.87
CA CYS A 54 -9.38 3.53 -6.52
C CYS A 54 -10.61 3.63 -5.61
N ARG A 55 -10.57 2.97 -4.45
CA ARG A 55 -11.68 3.06 -3.49
C ARG A 55 -11.74 4.46 -2.88
N GLU A 56 -12.95 4.93 -2.62
CA GLU A 56 -13.19 6.23 -1.98
C GLU A 56 -14.40 6.13 -1.04
N GLY A 57 -14.60 7.15 -0.21
CA GLY A 57 -15.73 7.20 0.73
C GLY A 57 -15.76 6.02 1.67
N GLU A 58 -16.94 5.45 1.87
CA GLU A 58 -17.14 4.31 2.78
C GLU A 58 -16.34 3.08 2.35
N LEU A 59 -16.19 2.84 1.05
CA LEU A 59 -15.41 1.72 0.54
C LEU A 59 -13.94 1.86 0.91
N LEU A 60 -13.42 3.08 0.91
CA LEU A 60 -12.06 3.34 1.34
C LEU A 60 -11.91 3.14 2.86
N GLU A 61 -12.85 3.63 3.63
CA GLU A 61 -12.86 3.44 5.08
C GLU A 61 -12.88 1.96 5.46
N GLN A 62 -13.68 1.17 4.75
CA GLN A 62 -13.74 -0.28 4.93
C GLN A 62 -12.39 -0.94 4.61
N ALA A 63 -11.74 -0.52 3.53
CA ALA A 63 -10.45 -1.07 3.14
C ALA A 63 -9.37 -0.76 4.17
N VAL A 64 -9.33 0.48 4.68
CA VAL A 64 -8.38 0.89 5.72
C VAL A 64 -8.60 0.10 7.01
N ALA A 65 -9.86 -0.03 7.44
CA ALA A 65 -10.22 -0.80 8.64
C ALA A 65 -9.86 -2.28 8.48
N TRP A 66 -10.10 -2.83 7.30
CA TRP A 66 -9.76 -4.22 6.98
C TRP A 66 -8.23 -4.45 7.07
N CYS A 67 -7.43 -3.53 6.52
CA CYS A 67 -5.98 -3.62 6.63
C CYS A 67 -5.51 -3.56 8.08
N ARG A 68 -6.09 -2.68 8.88
CA ARG A 68 -5.76 -2.57 10.29
C ARG A 68 -6.14 -3.84 11.07
N ASN A 69 -7.35 -4.33 10.84
CA ASN A 69 -7.92 -5.43 11.62
C ASN A 69 -7.41 -6.80 11.21
N PHE A 70 -7.22 -7.03 9.90
CA PHE A 70 -6.85 -8.35 9.38
C PHE A 70 -5.39 -8.46 8.96
N CYS A 71 -4.75 -7.35 8.66
CA CYS A 71 -3.35 -7.33 8.25
C CYS A 71 -2.43 -6.75 9.32
N GLY A 72 -2.97 -6.00 10.27
CA GLY A 72 -2.17 -5.33 11.28
C GLY A 72 -1.33 -4.19 10.70
N ILE A 73 -1.76 -3.59 9.60
CA ILE A 73 -1.06 -2.49 8.95
C ILE A 73 -1.80 -1.19 9.18
N ASN A 74 -1.09 -0.19 9.69
CA ASN A 74 -1.54 1.19 9.75
C ASN A 74 -0.71 1.98 8.74
N PHE A 75 -1.36 2.45 7.68
CA PHE A 75 -0.67 3.17 6.63
C PHE A 75 -0.28 4.58 7.10
N ASP A 76 0.88 5.05 6.61
CA ASP A 76 1.37 6.40 6.92
C ASP A 76 0.58 7.47 6.15
N ALA A 77 0.02 7.10 5.02
CA ALA A 77 -0.92 7.93 4.25
C ALA A 77 -1.86 7.02 3.45
N VAL A 78 -3.00 7.56 3.07
CA VAL A 78 -4.02 6.85 2.29
C VAL A 78 -4.42 7.73 1.12
N ASN A 79 -4.17 7.26 -0.09
CA ASN A 79 -4.46 7.98 -1.33
C ASN A 79 -3.87 9.41 -1.33
N ASP A 80 -2.74 9.58 -0.65
CA ASP A 80 -2.14 10.90 -0.46
C ASP A 80 -0.63 10.77 -0.27
N ASN A 81 0.08 11.85 -0.55
CA ASN A 81 1.49 11.96 -0.21
C ASN A 81 1.66 12.21 1.29
N ILE A 82 2.76 11.74 1.85
CA ILE A 82 3.11 12.06 3.24
C ILE A 82 3.54 13.53 3.35
N GLU A 83 3.47 14.08 4.56
CA GLU A 83 3.76 15.49 4.79
C GLU A 83 5.17 15.90 4.37
N ALA A 84 6.16 15.03 4.57
CA ALA A 84 7.54 15.30 4.16
C ALA A 84 7.64 15.52 2.64
N THR A 85 6.90 14.75 1.85
CA THR A 85 6.87 14.88 0.40
C THR A 85 6.22 16.20 -0.02
N LYS A 86 5.10 16.55 0.62
CA LYS A 86 4.40 17.81 0.36
C LYS A 86 5.30 19.00 0.64
N THR A 87 6.02 18.95 1.75
CA THR A 87 6.96 20.01 2.14
C THR A 87 8.09 20.14 1.12
N PHE A 88 8.66 19.00 0.69
CA PHE A 88 9.76 18.99 -0.27
C PHE A 88 9.38 19.66 -1.60
N PHE A 89 8.19 19.35 -2.14
CA PHE A 89 7.75 19.89 -3.41
C PHE A 89 7.02 21.24 -3.29
N GLY A 90 6.73 21.69 -2.08
CA GLY A 90 6.00 22.94 -1.86
C GLY A 90 4.53 22.88 -2.24
N GLY A 91 3.95 21.69 -2.29
CA GLY A 91 2.54 21.48 -2.65
C GLY A 91 2.20 19.98 -2.63
N ASN A 92 0.97 19.67 -3.00
CA ASN A 92 0.48 18.30 -3.02
C ASN A 92 -0.07 17.95 -4.41
N SER A 93 0.74 17.26 -5.20
CA SER A 93 0.32 16.77 -6.51
C SER A 93 -0.63 15.58 -6.36
N ARG A 94 -1.43 15.30 -7.39
CA ARG A 94 -2.27 14.11 -7.41
C ARG A 94 -1.44 12.84 -7.48
N LYS A 95 -0.32 12.88 -8.21
CA LYS A 95 0.57 11.73 -8.29
C LYS A 95 1.28 11.53 -6.97
N ILE A 96 1.16 10.32 -6.43
CA ILE A 96 1.88 9.92 -5.23
C ILE A 96 3.36 9.74 -5.59
N SER A 97 4.23 10.44 -4.88
CA SER A 97 5.69 10.28 -5.05
C SER A 97 6.17 9.18 -4.11
N CYS A 98 6.67 8.11 -4.69
CA CYS A 98 7.16 6.98 -3.92
C CYS A 98 8.25 6.23 -4.69
N ASP A 99 8.95 5.34 -3.98
CA ASP A 99 10.02 4.54 -4.57
C ASP A 99 9.47 3.31 -5.30
N TYR A 100 8.38 2.73 -4.79
CA TYR A 100 7.74 1.56 -5.37
C TYR A 100 6.24 1.71 -5.39
N TYR A 101 5.62 1.41 -6.55
CA TYR A 101 4.17 1.28 -6.71
C TYR A 101 3.88 -0.21 -6.88
N ILE A 102 3.38 -0.85 -5.83
CA ILE A 102 3.05 -2.28 -5.89
C ILE A 102 1.58 -2.42 -6.26
N ASP A 103 1.30 -2.99 -7.41
CA ASP A 103 -0.06 -3.29 -7.84
C ASP A 103 -0.10 -4.52 -8.74
N ASP A 104 -1.30 -5.00 -9.04
CA ASP A 104 -1.50 -6.22 -9.82
C ASP A 104 -1.22 -6.03 -11.32
N LYS A 105 -1.07 -4.80 -11.78
CA LYS A 105 -0.88 -4.48 -13.21
C LYS A 105 0.48 -3.88 -13.52
N GLY A 106 1.24 -3.52 -12.51
CA GLY A 106 2.56 -2.91 -12.66
C GLY A 106 3.62 -3.73 -11.96
N CYS A 107 4.23 -3.17 -10.91
CA CYS A 107 5.17 -3.91 -10.09
C CYS A 107 4.39 -4.87 -9.18
N THR A 108 4.25 -6.11 -9.63
CA THR A 108 3.55 -7.13 -8.86
C THR A 108 4.32 -7.49 -7.59
N PRO A 109 3.66 -8.08 -6.58
CA PRO A 109 4.36 -8.50 -5.36
C PRO A 109 5.59 -9.38 -5.63
N ASP A 110 5.48 -10.32 -6.57
CA ASP A 110 6.59 -11.22 -6.91
C ASP A 110 7.82 -10.45 -7.40
N VAL A 111 7.61 -9.47 -8.24
CA VAL A 111 8.69 -8.61 -8.75
C VAL A 111 9.25 -7.76 -7.63
N PHE A 112 8.38 -7.20 -6.78
CA PHE A 112 8.78 -6.38 -5.65
C PHE A 112 9.69 -7.15 -4.69
N TYR A 113 9.35 -8.41 -4.38
CA TYR A 113 10.18 -9.24 -3.52
C TYR A 113 11.60 -9.39 -4.06
N LYS A 114 11.75 -9.53 -5.37
CA LYS A 114 13.05 -9.64 -6.03
C LYS A 114 13.86 -8.35 -5.95
N LEU A 115 13.17 -7.20 -6.02
CA LEU A 115 13.84 -5.89 -5.98
C LEU A 115 14.41 -5.56 -4.60
N LEU A 116 13.83 -6.13 -3.54
CA LEU A 116 14.25 -5.90 -2.17
C LEU A 116 15.45 -6.76 -1.76
N LEU A 117 15.72 -7.76 -2.53
CA LEU A 117 16.85 -8.66 -2.28
C LEU A 117 18.08 -8.20 -3.06
#